data_5ed30ba6f773acb9b1b79f696e8be431
#
_entry.id   5ed30ba6f773acb9b1b79f696e8be431
#
_cell.length_a   1.000
_cell.length_b   1.000
_cell.length_c   1.000
_cell.angle_alpha   90.00
_cell.angle_beta   90.00
_cell.angle_gamma   90.00
#
_symmetry.space_group_name_H-M   'P 1'
#
loop_
_entity.id
_entity.type
_entity.pdbx_description
1 polymer ?
#
loop_
_entity_poly.entity_id
_entity_poly.type
_entity_poly.pdbx_seq_one_letter_code
_entity_poly.pdbx_strand_id
1 'polypeptide(L)'
;MVIPASKTLAVPEWLMVMRAMTGTLEAPGSADNPKILAMATKIAEAYPEMKSYCDLYKHDETPWCGLTMAYCMTMAGIRPVFGPTDTDKFLWAQAWDDPSFGTIINEPVLGCVVVMKRSGGGHVTLYESTSGSNYICRGGNQGDSINASSYPKSNVIALVWPKEAAHILPPQPRRELSKGMTGPDVSLLQVSLGIPADGDFGAITEAQAKSFQAAAKLGADGIVGDATWAELDSLDTRKKAGNDGLPNPAVYDAISNAVGASPLINYSWPDRGKAPRAYLDGMALTFALACVDLERGLVRVQEMSQAEQADDQTDALTWYKSKFAAHGMTNTKPGYDTLRHLFVMMIGLGMRESSGKYYEGRDMSATNTTAETCEAGLFQTSWNIRSCSPNIAPLLTEYWNDPNGFLPWFQKGLSPTANGLGSYGTGDGARYQFLAKYSPAFHALVTAIGMRKLRKHWGPINRNEVTINPDADVLLKKVQDIIQAPGPAPEPEPEPGPEMATVDIVTTGKVIVTINGVTYGPVA
;
A
#
# COMPACT_ATOMS: atom_id res chain seq x y z
N MET A 1 28.07 -21.16 -8.99
CA MET A 1 26.64 -21.11 -8.70
C MET A 1 26.45 -21.68 -7.29
N VAL A 2 26.47 -20.82 -6.27
CA VAL A 2 26.31 -21.23 -4.87
C VAL A 2 24.81 -21.15 -4.59
N ILE A 3 24.17 -22.29 -4.42
CA ILE A 3 22.80 -22.40 -3.94
C ILE A 3 22.79 -21.85 -2.52
N PRO A 4 22.05 -20.77 -2.21
CA PRO A 4 21.95 -20.32 -0.83
C PRO A 4 21.30 -21.42 0.00
N ALA A 5 21.91 -21.73 1.14
CA ALA A 5 21.39 -22.69 2.11
C ALA A 5 19.93 -22.35 2.43
N SER A 6 19.05 -23.34 2.23
CA SER A 6 17.66 -23.32 2.67
C SER A 6 17.63 -22.85 4.13
N LYS A 7 17.13 -21.63 4.39
CA LYS A 7 16.72 -21.25 5.73
C LYS A 7 15.61 -22.21 6.12
N THR A 8 15.91 -23.15 7.02
CA THR A 8 14.89 -23.97 7.67
C THR A 8 13.91 -23.00 8.31
N LEU A 9 12.69 -22.94 7.79
CA LEU A 9 11.64 -22.08 8.36
C LEU A 9 11.45 -22.49 9.82
N ALA A 10 11.52 -21.52 10.71
CA ALA A 10 11.17 -21.74 12.10
C ALA A 10 9.71 -22.21 12.16
N VAL A 11 9.44 -23.24 12.96
CA VAL A 11 8.06 -23.71 13.18
C VAL A 11 7.24 -22.56 13.76
N PRO A 12 6.09 -22.18 13.16
CA PRO A 12 5.27 -21.09 13.68
C PRO A 12 4.81 -21.37 15.11
N GLU A 13 4.77 -20.32 15.94
CA GLU A 13 4.47 -20.45 17.37
C GLU A 13 3.10 -21.08 17.62
N TRP A 14 2.07 -20.72 16.87
CA TRP A 14 0.74 -21.34 16.98
C TRP A 14 0.72 -22.84 16.68
N LEU A 15 1.60 -23.32 15.78
CA LEU A 15 1.76 -24.75 15.54
C LEU A 15 2.54 -25.42 16.70
N MET A 16 3.50 -24.75 17.30
CA MET A 16 4.18 -25.25 18.50
C MET A 16 3.20 -25.40 19.66
N VAL A 17 2.31 -24.43 19.87
CA VAL A 17 1.23 -24.52 20.87
C VAL A 17 0.34 -25.73 20.59
N MET A 18 -0.12 -25.90 19.35
CA MET A 18 -0.96 -27.04 18.96
C MET A 18 -0.26 -28.38 19.19
N ARG A 19 1.04 -28.47 18.87
CA ARG A 19 1.86 -29.67 19.10
C ARG A 19 2.01 -30.00 20.58
N ALA A 20 2.20 -28.99 21.42
CA ALA A 20 2.33 -29.17 22.88
C ALA A 20 1.04 -29.72 23.53
N MET A 21 -0.10 -29.53 22.88
CA MET A 21 -1.40 -30.00 23.35
C MET A 21 -1.80 -31.37 22.79
N THR A 22 -0.95 -32.01 21.99
CA THR A 22 -1.21 -33.35 21.41
C THR A 22 -1.56 -34.36 22.48
N GLY A 23 -2.62 -35.14 22.22
CA GLY A 23 -3.12 -36.13 23.17
C GLY A 23 -4.13 -35.61 24.19
N THR A 24 -4.52 -34.33 24.09
CA THR A 24 -5.73 -33.84 24.81
C THR A 24 -6.95 -34.54 24.21
N LEU A 25 -7.76 -35.17 25.05
CA LEU A 25 -8.94 -35.95 24.68
C LEU A 25 -10.19 -35.34 25.30
N GLU A 26 -11.34 -35.49 24.67
CA GLU A 26 -12.62 -35.32 25.37
C GLU A 26 -12.70 -36.27 26.57
N ALA A 27 -13.42 -35.83 27.60
CA ALA A 27 -13.66 -36.69 28.74
C ALA A 27 -14.76 -37.73 28.41
N PRO A 28 -14.71 -38.96 28.92
CA PRO A 28 -15.72 -39.98 28.64
C PRO A 28 -17.09 -39.61 29.21
N GLY A 29 -18.15 -39.77 28.41
CA GLY A 29 -19.55 -39.57 28.83
C GLY A 29 -19.86 -38.11 29.09
N SER A 30 -20.59 -37.79 30.12
CA SER A 30 -21.00 -36.43 30.50
C SER A 30 -19.96 -35.66 31.33
N ALA A 31 -18.76 -36.17 31.46
CA ALA A 31 -17.66 -35.46 32.13
C ALA A 31 -16.98 -34.49 31.15
N ASP A 32 -16.40 -33.42 31.65
CA ASP A 32 -15.71 -32.40 30.85
C ASP A 32 -14.21 -32.42 31.10
N ASN A 33 -13.42 -32.33 30.04
CA ASN A 33 -11.99 -32.11 30.14
C ASN A 33 -11.68 -30.64 30.45
N PRO A 34 -11.17 -30.29 31.64
CA PRO A 34 -10.92 -28.92 32.04
C PRO A 34 -9.91 -28.19 31.14
N LYS A 35 -9.02 -28.91 30.43
CA LYS A 35 -8.05 -28.33 29.51
C LYS A 35 -8.75 -27.79 28.25
N ILE A 36 -9.81 -28.45 27.77
CA ILE A 36 -10.59 -28.00 26.62
C ILE A 36 -11.38 -26.75 27.01
N LEU A 37 -12.07 -26.79 28.16
CA LEU A 37 -12.84 -25.64 28.64
C LEU A 37 -11.94 -24.43 28.96
N ALA A 38 -10.73 -24.64 29.47
CA ALA A 38 -9.79 -23.57 29.77
C ALA A 38 -9.32 -22.81 28.50
N MET A 39 -9.43 -23.39 27.30
CA MET A 39 -9.11 -22.68 26.06
C MET A 39 -10.02 -21.47 25.86
N ALA A 40 -11.32 -21.63 26.10
CA ALA A 40 -12.31 -20.56 26.02
C ALA A 40 -12.01 -19.44 27.05
N THR A 41 -11.63 -19.81 28.26
CA THR A 41 -11.23 -18.84 29.29
C THR A 41 -10.03 -18.01 28.85
N LYS A 42 -9.00 -18.64 28.28
CA LYS A 42 -7.80 -17.93 27.82
C LYS A 42 -8.06 -16.98 26.65
N ILE A 43 -8.93 -17.37 25.73
CA ILE A 43 -9.36 -16.47 24.65
C ILE A 43 -10.11 -15.26 25.21
N ALA A 44 -11.04 -15.48 26.18
CA ALA A 44 -11.81 -14.42 26.81
C ALA A 44 -10.93 -13.47 27.66
N GLU A 45 -9.87 -13.97 28.28
CA GLU A 45 -8.87 -13.15 29.00
C GLU A 45 -8.10 -12.23 28.04
N ALA A 46 -7.69 -12.74 26.88
CA ALA A 46 -6.94 -11.98 25.88
C ALA A 46 -7.84 -11.02 25.08
N TYR A 47 -9.09 -11.42 24.79
CA TYR A 47 -10.05 -10.69 23.99
C TYR A 47 -11.40 -10.61 24.71
N PRO A 48 -11.60 -9.63 25.63
CA PRO A 48 -12.82 -9.51 26.44
C PRO A 48 -14.11 -9.43 25.61
N GLU A 49 -14.05 -8.90 24.41
CA GLU A 49 -15.19 -8.82 23.48
C GLU A 49 -15.65 -10.19 22.97
N MET A 50 -14.81 -11.22 23.03
CA MET A 50 -15.17 -12.61 22.67
C MET A 50 -15.76 -13.39 23.85
N LYS A 51 -15.77 -12.80 25.05
CA LYS A 51 -16.13 -13.49 26.29
C LYS A 51 -17.52 -14.11 26.24
N SER A 52 -18.53 -13.40 25.73
CA SER A 52 -19.90 -13.91 25.68
C SER A 52 -20.04 -15.21 24.87
N TYR A 53 -19.21 -15.40 23.85
CA TYR A 53 -19.18 -16.62 23.04
C TYR A 53 -18.32 -17.70 23.67
N CYS A 54 -17.22 -17.33 24.32
CA CYS A 54 -16.41 -18.25 25.10
C CYS A 54 -17.22 -18.86 26.27
N ASP A 55 -18.10 -18.09 26.90
CA ASP A 55 -18.97 -18.55 27.99
C ASP A 55 -20.03 -19.60 27.54
N LEU A 56 -20.22 -19.78 26.22
CA LEU A 56 -21.07 -20.85 25.68
C LEU A 56 -20.42 -22.23 25.75
N TYR A 57 -19.08 -22.29 25.83
CA TYR A 57 -18.32 -23.54 25.96
C TYR A 57 -18.36 -24.06 27.39
N LYS A 58 -19.37 -24.87 27.67
CA LYS A 58 -19.58 -25.47 29.00
C LYS A 58 -19.36 -26.98 29.04
N HIS A 59 -19.32 -27.60 27.85
CA HIS A 59 -19.16 -29.03 27.66
C HIS A 59 -18.21 -29.30 26.52
N ASP A 60 -17.31 -30.28 26.67
CA ASP A 60 -16.30 -30.62 25.69
C ASP A 60 -16.85 -31.43 24.50
N GLU A 61 -18.10 -31.93 24.57
CA GLU A 61 -18.82 -32.48 23.43
C GLU A 61 -19.24 -31.41 22.40
N THR A 62 -19.19 -30.11 22.74
CA THR A 62 -19.40 -29.03 21.77
C THR A 62 -18.26 -29.03 20.75
N PRO A 63 -18.52 -28.98 19.42
CA PRO A 63 -17.43 -29.02 18.43
C PRO A 63 -16.35 -27.96 18.69
N TRP A 64 -15.13 -28.38 18.96
CA TRP A 64 -14.06 -27.52 19.47
C TRP A 64 -12.85 -27.36 18.54
N CYS A 65 -12.97 -27.72 17.25
CA CYS A 65 -11.87 -27.49 16.29
C CYS A 65 -11.58 -25.99 16.11
N GLY A 66 -12.62 -25.15 15.98
CA GLY A 66 -12.48 -23.69 15.91
C GLY A 66 -11.93 -23.08 17.21
N LEU A 67 -12.43 -23.56 18.36
CA LEU A 67 -11.93 -23.15 19.68
C LEU A 67 -10.44 -23.41 19.85
N THR A 68 -9.98 -24.62 19.49
CA THR A 68 -8.56 -24.98 19.57
C THR A 68 -7.71 -24.11 18.65
N MET A 69 -8.20 -23.85 17.43
CA MET A 69 -7.51 -22.96 16.50
C MET A 69 -7.39 -21.54 17.09
N ALA A 70 -8.50 -21.00 17.59
CA ALA A 70 -8.50 -19.68 18.21
C ALA A 70 -7.57 -19.60 19.43
N TYR A 71 -7.56 -20.63 20.25
CA TYR A 71 -6.62 -20.71 21.38
C TYR A 71 -5.16 -20.69 20.91
N CYS A 72 -4.80 -21.50 19.94
CA CYS A 72 -3.42 -21.54 19.44
C CYS A 72 -2.97 -20.20 18.84
N MET A 73 -3.85 -19.53 18.10
CA MET A 73 -3.58 -18.18 17.58
C MET A 73 -3.42 -17.16 18.71
N THR A 74 -4.33 -17.17 19.70
CA THR A 74 -4.27 -16.29 20.87
C THR A 74 -2.96 -16.45 21.63
N MET A 75 -2.53 -17.68 21.87
CA MET A 75 -1.28 -17.96 22.59
C MET A 75 -0.03 -17.55 21.82
N ALA A 76 -0.12 -17.44 20.51
CA ALA A 76 0.92 -16.91 19.62
C ALA A 76 0.80 -15.38 19.40
N GLY A 77 -0.07 -14.68 20.13
CA GLY A 77 -0.28 -13.24 19.97
C GLY A 77 -1.02 -12.84 18.70
N ILE A 78 -1.64 -13.78 18.00
CA ILE A 78 -2.40 -13.54 16.79
C ILE A 78 -3.90 -13.48 17.12
N ARG A 79 -4.56 -12.43 16.67
CA ARG A 79 -6.00 -12.29 16.88
C ARG A 79 -6.78 -13.32 16.06
N PRO A 80 -7.67 -14.13 16.69
CA PRO A 80 -8.55 -15.05 15.97
C PRO A 80 -9.52 -14.34 15.02
N VAL A 81 -10.13 -15.08 14.10
CA VAL A 81 -11.18 -14.56 13.22
C VAL A 81 -12.27 -13.89 14.03
N PHE A 82 -12.53 -12.62 13.74
CA PHE A 82 -13.51 -11.81 14.46
C PHE A 82 -14.08 -10.76 13.51
N GLY A 83 -15.39 -10.71 13.37
CA GLY A 83 -16.08 -9.74 12.52
C GLY A 83 -16.87 -8.72 13.34
N PRO A 84 -17.16 -7.51 12.81
CA PRO A 84 -17.90 -6.48 13.52
C PRO A 84 -19.35 -6.87 13.82
N THR A 85 -19.92 -7.83 13.10
CA THR A 85 -21.30 -8.30 13.26
C THR A 85 -21.41 -9.76 13.71
N ASP A 86 -20.34 -10.57 13.52
CA ASP A 86 -20.35 -12.01 13.78
C ASP A 86 -19.20 -12.35 14.74
N THR A 87 -19.43 -12.13 15.99
CA THR A 87 -18.45 -12.20 17.07
C THR A 87 -18.08 -13.63 17.46
N ASP A 88 -18.82 -14.64 16.97
CA ASP A 88 -18.58 -16.08 17.18
C ASP A 88 -17.84 -16.76 16.03
N LYS A 89 -17.44 -16.03 14.98
CA LYS A 89 -16.76 -16.59 13.79
C LYS A 89 -15.56 -17.47 14.12
N PHE A 90 -14.80 -17.15 15.17
CA PHE A 90 -13.65 -17.94 15.58
C PHE A 90 -14.00 -19.38 15.98
N LEU A 91 -15.26 -19.67 16.29
CA LEU A 91 -15.76 -21.01 16.61
C LEU A 91 -16.13 -21.82 15.36
N TRP A 92 -16.36 -21.15 14.24
CA TRP A 92 -16.83 -21.75 13.00
C TRP A 92 -15.69 -22.11 12.09
N ALA A 93 -15.50 -23.39 11.84
CA ALA A 93 -14.37 -23.88 11.06
C ALA A 93 -14.22 -23.23 9.69
N GLN A 94 -15.32 -22.97 8.96
CA GLN A 94 -15.28 -22.38 7.62
C GLN A 94 -15.07 -20.87 7.63
N ALA A 95 -15.23 -20.19 8.76
CA ALA A 95 -15.00 -18.75 8.84
C ALA A 95 -13.50 -18.39 8.88
N TRP A 96 -12.62 -19.36 9.00
CA TRP A 96 -11.17 -19.12 9.03
C TRP A 96 -10.55 -18.79 7.68
N ASP A 97 -11.34 -18.79 6.58
CA ASP A 97 -10.94 -18.26 5.27
C ASP A 97 -11.24 -16.75 5.11
N ASP A 98 -11.70 -16.09 6.18
CA ASP A 98 -12.05 -14.67 6.16
C ASP A 98 -10.83 -13.79 5.84
N PRO A 99 -10.95 -12.89 4.83
CA PRO A 99 -9.86 -11.98 4.46
C PRO A 99 -9.42 -11.02 5.57
N SER A 100 -10.23 -10.81 6.61
CA SER A 100 -9.83 -10.01 7.78
C SER A 100 -8.75 -10.69 8.62
N PHE A 101 -8.79 -12.03 8.70
CA PHE A 101 -7.84 -12.84 9.45
C PHE A 101 -6.56 -13.12 8.68
N GLY A 102 -6.66 -13.57 7.43
CA GLY A 102 -5.50 -14.12 6.74
C GLY A 102 -5.47 -13.87 5.24
N THR A 103 -4.37 -14.28 4.64
CA THR A 103 -4.18 -14.32 3.19
C THR A 103 -4.33 -15.76 2.72
N ILE A 104 -5.14 -15.98 1.68
CA ILE A 104 -5.22 -17.27 1.01
C ILE A 104 -3.90 -17.51 0.27
N ILE A 105 -3.31 -18.69 0.49
CA ILE A 105 -2.06 -19.11 -0.14
C ILE A 105 -2.33 -20.29 -1.07
N ASN A 106 -1.51 -20.40 -2.14
CA ASN A 106 -1.71 -21.41 -3.19
C ASN A 106 -1.10 -22.76 -2.83
N GLU A 107 0.01 -22.76 -2.11
CA GLU A 107 0.71 -23.97 -1.69
C GLU A 107 0.77 -24.04 -0.16
N PRO A 108 0.65 -25.25 0.41
CA PRO A 108 0.65 -25.40 1.84
C PRO A 108 2.04 -25.09 2.44
N VAL A 109 2.04 -24.31 3.50
CA VAL A 109 3.22 -23.97 4.30
C VAL A 109 3.04 -24.56 5.69
N LEU A 110 4.12 -25.10 6.28
CA LEU A 110 4.09 -25.65 7.64
C LEU A 110 3.42 -24.67 8.60
N GLY A 111 2.32 -25.10 9.23
CA GLY A 111 1.53 -24.30 10.15
C GLY A 111 0.48 -23.40 9.50
N CYS A 112 0.30 -23.40 8.18
CA CYS A 112 -0.85 -22.69 7.60
C CYS A 112 -2.17 -23.32 8.09
N VAL A 113 -3.19 -22.46 8.21
CA VAL A 113 -4.55 -22.89 8.54
C VAL A 113 -5.15 -23.59 7.33
N VAL A 114 -5.66 -24.78 7.53
CA VAL A 114 -6.36 -25.59 6.52
C VAL A 114 -7.84 -25.60 6.84
N VAL A 115 -8.63 -24.94 6.01
CA VAL A 115 -10.09 -24.91 6.09
C VAL A 115 -10.65 -25.99 5.18
N MET A 116 -11.51 -26.85 5.73
CA MET A 116 -12.02 -28.01 5.01
C MET A 116 -13.54 -28.12 5.08
N LYS A 117 -14.15 -28.70 4.05
CA LYS A 117 -15.52 -29.19 4.07
C LYS A 117 -15.55 -30.63 4.59
N ARG A 118 -16.58 -30.96 5.36
CA ARG A 118 -16.92 -32.34 5.72
C ARG A 118 -18.43 -32.53 5.78
N SER A 119 -18.91 -33.76 5.82
CA SER A 119 -20.36 -34.03 6.00
C SER A 119 -20.82 -33.44 7.34
N GLY A 120 -21.88 -32.63 7.30
CA GLY A 120 -22.45 -31.97 8.49
C GLY A 120 -21.73 -30.69 8.94
N GLY A 121 -20.82 -30.12 8.15
CA GLY A 121 -20.16 -28.85 8.48
C GLY A 121 -18.76 -28.68 7.92
N GLY A 122 -17.91 -27.95 8.64
CA GLY A 122 -16.51 -27.73 8.30
C GLY A 122 -15.55 -28.33 9.30
N HIS A 123 -14.26 -28.26 8.99
CA HIS A 123 -13.16 -28.54 9.91
C HIS A 123 -12.03 -27.55 9.67
N VAL A 124 -11.37 -27.13 10.75
CA VAL A 124 -10.20 -26.23 10.68
C VAL A 124 -9.05 -26.85 11.47
N THR A 125 -7.84 -26.77 10.89
CA THR A 125 -6.66 -27.45 11.40
C THR A 125 -5.40 -26.79 10.86
N LEU A 126 -4.20 -27.22 11.30
CA LEU A 126 -2.92 -26.70 10.84
C LEU A 126 -2.20 -27.74 9.97
N TYR A 127 -1.65 -27.30 8.85
CA TYR A 127 -0.87 -28.15 7.95
C TYR A 127 0.48 -28.55 8.59
N GLU A 128 0.82 -29.83 8.52
CA GLU A 128 2.11 -30.37 8.94
C GLU A 128 2.94 -30.90 7.76
N SER A 129 2.33 -31.67 6.88
CA SER A 129 3.03 -32.26 5.74
C SER A 129 2.06 -32.78 4.68
N THR A 130 2.60 -33.18 3.54
CA THR A 130 1.86 -33.85 2.46
C THR A 130 2.24 -35.33 2.40
N SER A 131 1.25 -36.21 2.24
CA SER A 131 1.41 -37.63 1.97
C SER A 131 0.53 -38.05 0.80
N GLY A 132 1.10 -38.16 -0.39
CA GLY A 132 0.37 -38.48 -1.62
C GLY A 132 -0.74 -37.44 -1.93
N SER A 133 -1.98 -37.91 -2.05
CA SER A 133 -3.18 -37.08 -2.30
C SER A 133 -3.74 -36.42 -1.03
N ASN A 134 -3.09 -36.59 0.13
CA ASN A 134 -3.57 -36.10 1.40
C ASN A 134 -2.64 -35.07 2.01
N TYR A 135 -3.20 -34.18 2.84
CA TYR A 135 -2.47 -33.39 3.82
C TYR A 135 -2.53 -34.08 5.19
N ILE A 136 -1.41 -34.08 5.89
CA ILE A 136 -1.32 -34.42 7.31
C ILE A 136 -1.50 -33.11 8.07
N CYS A 137 -2.56 -33.06 8.87
CA CYS A 137 -2.94 -31.84 9.56
C CYS A 137 -3.13 -32.10 11.06
N ARG A 138 -2.68 -31.14 11.88
CA ARG A 138 -2.86 -31.20 13.32
C ARG A 138 -3.96 -30.24 13.76
N GLY A 139 -4.89 -30.74 14.56
CA GLY A 139 -6.02 -29.94 15.02
C GLY A 139 -6.74 -30.54 16.21
N GLY A 140 -7.64 -29.76 16.78
CA GLY A 140 -8.56 -30.22 17.82
C GLY A 140 -9.81 -30.88 17.24
N ASN A 141 -10.47 -31.66 18.07
CA ASN A 141 -11.69 -32.40 17.72
C ASN A 141 -11.50 -33.32 16.48
N GLN A 142 -10.36 -33.98 16.41
CA GLN A 142 -10.01 -35.00 15.41
C GLN A 142 -10.15 -36.39 16.04
N GLY A 143 -11.37 -36.99 15.96
CA GLY A 143 -11.69 -38.19 16.74
C GLY A 143 -11.59 -37.90 18.24
N ASP A 144 -12.28 -36.83 18.65
CA ASP A 144 -12.40 -36.37 20.03
C ASP A 144 -11.04 -36.09 20.73
N SER A 145 -10.04 -35.69 19.91
CA SER A 145 -8.70 -35.42 20.41
C SER A 145 -7.94 -34.35 19.62
N ILE A 146 -6.82 -33.87 20.21
CA ILE A 146 -5.79 -33.12 19.50
C ILE A 146 -4.75 -34.10 18.99
N ASN A 147 -4.71 -34.29 17.68
CA ASN A 147 -3.75 -35.19 17.03
C ASN A 147 -3.39 -34.72 15.61
N ALA A 148 -2.50 -35.46 14.95
CA ALA A 148 -2.24 -35.32 13.51
C ALA A 148 -3.06 -36.37 12.75
N SER A 149 -3.89 -35.91 11.82
CA SER A 149 -4.75 -36.76 11.00
C SER A 149 -4.56 -36.49 9.51
N SER A 150 -4.91 -37.49 8.69
CA SER A 150 -4.76 -37.44 7.23
C SER A 150 -6.07 -37.03 6.57
N TYR A 151 -6.04 -36.02 5.70
CA TYR A 151 -7.22 -35.49 5.00
C TYR A 151 -6.98 -35.38 3.49
N PRO A 152 -7.94 -35.83 2.64
CA PRO A 152 -7.85 -35.63 1.20
C PRO A 152 -7.74 -34.14 0.82
N LYS A 153 -6.83 -33.82 -0.09
CA LYS A 153 -6.68 -32.46 -0.63
C LYS A 153 -7.98 -31.94 -1.25
N SER A 154 -8.82 -32.83 -1.79
CA SER A 154 -10.14 -32.49 -2.37
C SER A 154 -11.16 -31.94 -1.35
N ASN A 155 -10.91 -32.11 -0.07
CA ASN A 155 -11.76 -31.57 1.00
C ASN A 155 -11.37 -30.14 1.38
N VAL A 156 -10.20 -29.67 0.96
CA VAL A 156 -9.68 -28.34 1.33
C VAL A 156 -10.45 -27.27 0.57
N ILE A 157 -10.93 -26.27 1.30
CA ILE A 157 -11.60 -25.07 0.78
C ILE A 157 -10.56 -23.97 0.61
N ALA A 158 -9.72 -23.76 1.65
CA ALA A 158 -8.70 -22.74 1.65
C ALA A 158 -7.48 -23.16 2.47
N LEU A 159 -6.31 -22.67 2.04
CA LEU A 159 -5.09 -22.60 2.83
C LEU A 159 -4.89 -21.14 3.21
N VAL A 160 -4.76 -20.84 4.50
CA VAL A 160 -4.76 -19.47 4.98
C VAL A 160 -3.55 -19.21 5.86
N TRP A 161 -2.88 -18.09 5.62
CA TRP A 161 -1.78 -17.62 6.46
C TRP A 161 -2.19 -16.36 7.22
N PRO A 162 -2.00 -16.28 8.55
CA PRO A 162 -2.38 -15.10 9.32
C PRO A 162 -1.70 -13.83 8.81
N LYS A 163 -2.43 -12.73 8.62
CA LYS A 163 -1.88 -11.46 8.17
C LYS A 163 -0.82 -10.90 9.13
N GLU A 164 -1.06 -11.04 10.42
CA GLU A 164 -0.13 -10.59 11.46
C GLU A 164 1.23 -11.29 11.38
N ALA A 165 1.26 -12.50 10.80
CA ALA A 165 2.46 -13.30 10.57
C ALA A 165 2.96 -13.26 9.11
N ALA A 166 2.51 -12.31 8.29
CA ALA A 166 2.90 -12.21 6.88
C ALA A 166 4.43 -12.11 6.68
N HIS A 167 5.13 -11.51 7.64
CA HIS A 167 6.59 -11.33 7.60
C HIS A 167 7.40 -12.63 7.67
N ILE A 168 6.78 -13.75 8.11
CA ILE A 168 7.41 -15.09 8.16
C ILE A 168 6.83 -16.05 7.11
N LEU A 169 5.89 -15.61 6.27
CA LEU A 169 5.37 -16.43 5.18
C LEU A 169 6.47 -16.60 4.10
N PRO A 170 6.81 -17.84 3.70
CA PRO A 170 7.71 -18.06 2.59
C PRO A 170 7.12 -17.51 1.30
N PRO A 171 7.97 -17.11 0.34
CA PRO A 171 7.50 -16.78 -1.00
C PRO A 171 6.62 -17.90 -1.57
N GLN A 172 5.40 -17.55 -1.97
CA GLN A 172 4.46 -18.49 -2.56
C GLN A 172 4.65 -18.55 -4.07
N PRO A 173 4.63 -19.74 -4.70
CA PRO A 173 4.57 -19.81 -6.14
C PRO A 173 3.28 -19.14 -6.62
N ARG A 174 3.43 -18.19 -7.53
CA ARG A 174 2.31 -17.48 -8.14
C ARG A 174 1.99 -18.14 -9.48
N ARG A 175 0.72 -18.37 -9.76
CA ARG A 175 0.34 -18.79 -11.09
C ARG A 175 0.58 -17.67 -12.10
N GLU A 176 0.86 -18.05 -13.33
CA GLU A 176 0.85 -17.11 -14.44
C GLU A 176 -0.56 -16.54 -14.62
N LEU A 177 -0.67 -15.22 -14.74
CA LEU A 177 -1.94 -14.52 -14.92
C LEU A 177 -2.01 -13.88 -16.30
N SER A 178 -3.19 -13.99 -16.94
CA SER A 178 -3.47 -13.39 -18.25
C SER A 178 -4.92 -12.99 -18.36
N LYS A 179 -5.26 -12.24 -19.41
CA LYS A 179 -6.60 -11.77 -19.69
C LYS A 179 -7.65 -12.89 -19.66
N GLY A 180 -8.77 -12.62 -19.01
CA GLY A 180 -9.89 -13.55 -18.80
C GLY A 180 -9.78 -14.36 -17.51
N MET A 181 -8.67 -14.28 -16.78
CA MET A 181 -8.54 -14.92 -15.47
C MET A 181 -9.18 -14.06 -14.38
N THR A 182 -9.65 -14.72 -13.32
CA THR A 182 -10.24 -14.06 -12.14
C THR A 182 -9.67 -14.66 -10.86
N GLY A 183 -9.74 -13.91 -9.76
CA GLY A 183 -9.38 -14.41 -8.44
C GLY A 183 -8.66 -13.41 -7.55
N PRO A 184 -8.35 -13.81 -6.29
CA PRO A 184 -7.66 -12.96 -5.33
C PRO A 184 -6.25 -12.55 -5.77
N ASP A 185 -5.56 -13.39 -6.52
CA ASP A 185 -4.24 -13.10 -7.09
C ASP A 185 -4.30 -12.08 -8.23
N VAL A 186 -5.41 -12.03 -8.96
CA VAL A 186 -5.68 -10.93 -9.91
C VAL A 186 -5.91 -9.62 -9.13
N SER A 187 -6.68 -9.65 -8.05
CA SER A 187 -6.84 -8.47 -7.18
C SER A 187 -5.49 -7.99 -6.63
N LEU A 188 -4.63 -8.92 -6.18
CA LEU A 188 -3.28 -8.58 -5.71
C LEU A 188 -2.45 -7.92 -6.81
N LEU A 189 -2.46 -8.49 -8.01
CA LEU A 189 -1.81 -7.90 -9.19
C LEU A 189 -2.29 -6.47 -9.45
N GLN A 190 -3.61 -6.26 -9.41
CA GLN A 190 -4.22 -4.95 -9.66
C GLN A 190 -3.79 -3.91 -8.62
N VAL A 191 -3.71 -4.31 -7.34
CA VAL A 191 -3.15 -3.44 -6.27
C VAL A 191 -1.70 -3.08 -6.57
N SER A 192 -0.85 -4.05 -6.91
CA SER A 192 0.57 -3.80 -7.23
C SER A 192 0.73 -2.92 -8.48
N LEU A 193 -0.17 -3.06 -9.44
CA LEU A 193 -0.23 -2.21 -10.64
C LEU A 193 -0.88 -0.84 -10.42
N GLY A 194 -1.40 -0.57 -9.24
CA GLY A 194 -2.02 0.71 -8.89
C GLY A 194 -3.34 0.99 -9.62
N ILE A 195 -4.12 -0.04 -9.91
CA ILE A 195 -5.43 0.07 -10.55
C ILE A 195 -6.53 -0.50 -9.63
N PRO A 196 -7.83 -0.19 -9.88
CA PRO A 196 -8.92 -0.76 -9.11
C PRO A 196 -8.87 -2.29 -9.09
N ALA A 197 -8.97 -2.88 -7.88
CA ALA A 197 -8.82 -4.32 -7.65
C ALA A 197 -10.20 -4.99 -7.62
N ASP A 198 -10.75 -5.27 -8.79
CA ASP A 198 -12.03 -5.98 -8.95
C ASP A 198 -11.90 -7.51 -9.06
N GLY A 199 -10.65 -8.00 -9.13
CA GLY A 199 -10.35 -9.43 -9.27
C GLY A 199 -10.61 -10.00 -10.65
N ASP A 200 -10.87 -9.16 -11.66
CA ASP A 200 -11.04 -9.58 -13.07
C ASP A 200 -9.86 -9.07 -13.91
N PHE A 201 -9.13 -10.00 -14.53
CA PHE A 201 -8.08 -9.66 -15.47
C PHE A 201 -8.69 -9.22 -16.81
N GLY A 202 -9.32 -8.05 -16.80
CA GLY A 202 -9.93 -7.41 -17.97
C GLY A 202 -8.94 -6.62 -18.81
N ALA A 203 -9.48 -5.80 -19.72
CA ALA A 203 -8.67 -4.98 -20.63
C ALA A 203 -7.83 -3.93 -19.90
N ILE A 204 -8.32 -3.39 -18.78
CA ILE A 204 -7.60 -2.41 -17.94
C ILE A 204 -6.36 -3.06 -17.32
N THR A 205 -6.52 -4.25 -16.74
CA THR A 205 -5.43 -5.01 -16.11
C THR A 205 -4.39 -5.41 -17.16
N GLU A 206 -4.81 -5.89 -18.34
CA GLU A 206 -3.90 -6.24 -19.44
C GLU A 206 -3.10 -5.02 -19.92
N ALA A 207 -3.75 -3.87 -20.13
CA ALA A 207 -3.08 -2.65 -20.58
C ALA A 207 -2.04 -2.17 -19.57
N GLN A 208 -2.38 -2.19 -18.29
CA GLN A 208 -1.45 -1.77 -17.22
C GLN A 208 -0.31 -2.77 -17.04
N ALA A 209 -0.56 -4.08 -17.14
CA ALA A 209 0.48 -5.11 -17.12
C ALA A 209 1.49 -4.90 -18.26
N LYS A 210 1.02 -4.72 -19.51
CA LYS A 210 1.88 -4.41 -20.66
C LYS A 210 2.67 -3.12 -20.47
N SER A 211 2.02 -2.08 -19.95
CA SER A 211 2.66 -0.79 -19.67
C SER A 211 3.79 -0.94 -18.64
N PHE A 212 3.53 -1.70 -17.56
CA PHE A 212 4.53 -2.00 -16.55
C PHE A 212 5.69 -2.84 -17.12
N GLN A 213 5.39 -3.91 -17.85
CA GLN A 213 6.39 -4.77 -18.48
C GLN A 213 7.33 -3.97 -19.40
N ALA A 214 6.76 -3.10 -20.24
CA ALA A 214 7.54 -2.21 -21.12
C ALA A 214 8.45 -1.26 -20.32
N ALA A 215 7.94 -0.69 -19.23
CA ALA A 215 8.69 0.18 -18.32
C ALA A 215 9.81 -0.56 -17.59
N ALA A 216 9.55 -1.81 -17.20
CA ALA A 216 10.50 -2.71 -16.55
C ALA A 216 11.52 -3.35 -17.52
N LYS A 217 11.40 -3.08 -18.82
CA LYS A 217 12.23 -3.66 -19.90
C LYS A 217 12.02 -5.18 -20.04
N LEU A 218 10.83 -5.66 -19.70
CA LEU A 218 10.37 -7.03 -19.94
C LEU A 218 9.64 -7.14 -21.28
N GLY A 219 9.37 -8.36 -21.74
CA GLY A 219 8.47 -8.59 -22.86
C GLY A 219 7.06 -8.11 -22.52
N ALA A 220 6.53 -7.14 -23.25
CA ALA A 220 5.23 -6.52 -22.94
C ALA A 220 4.06 -7.32 -23.59
N ASP A 221 3.94 -8.58 -23.21
CA ASP A 221 2.92 -9.53 -23.72
C ASP A 221 1.60 -9.47 -22.95
N GLY A 222 1.60 -8.90 -21.75
CA GLY A 222 0.45 -8.85 -20.85
C GLY A 222 0.25 -10.15 -20.05
N ILE A 223 1.22 -11.07 -20.11
CA ILE A 223 1.24 -12.29 -19.32
C ILE A 223 2.11 -12.07 -18.08
N VAL A 224 1.51 -12.18 -16.90
CA VAL A 224 2.18 -11.93 -15.64
C VAL A 224 2.72 -13.23 -15.07
N GLY A 225 3.91 -13.62 -15.53
CA GLY A 225 4.69 -14.75 -15.02
C GLY A 225 5.76 -14.31 -14.00
N ASP A 226 6.66 -15.25 -13.67
CA ASP A 226 7.67 -15.07 -12.61
C ASP A 226 8.51 -13.79 -12.75
N ALA A 227 8.95 -13.45 -13.97
CA ALA A 227 9.75 -12.26 -14.22
C ALA A 227 8.98 -10.97 -13.93
N THR A 228 7.70 -10.92 -14.31
CA THR A 228 6.83 -9.77 -14.05
C THR A 228 6.54 -9.63 -12.55
N TRP A 229 6.24 -10.75 -11.89
CA TRP A 229 6.03 -10.76 -10.44
C TRP A 229 7.26 -10.33 -9.65
N ALA A 230 8.45 -10.81 -10.02
CA ALA A 230 9.71 -10.43 -9.37
C ALA A 230 9.96 -8.91 -9.44
N GLU A 231 9.67 -8.30 -10.58
CA GLU A 231 9.83 -6.84 -10.72
C GLU A 231 8.75 -6.05 -9.98
N LEU A 232 7.50 -6.54 -9.93
CA LEU A 232 6.42 -5.97 -9.11
C LEU A 232 6.74 -6.03 -7.62
N ASP A 233 7.25 -7.16 -7.12
CA ASP A 233 7.68 -7.30 -5.73
C ASP A 233 8.83 -6.36 -5.38
N SER A 234 9.78 -6.18 -6.30
CA SER A 234 10.86 -5.21 -6.17
C SER A 234 10.30 -3.79 -6.07
N LEU A 235 9.31 -3.44 -6.89
CA LEU A 235 8.65 -2.14 -6.87
C LEU A 235 7.91 -1.91 -5.54
N ASP A 236 7.15 -2.89 -5.05
CA ASP A 236 6.42 -2.81 -3.78
C ASP A 236 7.37 -2.71 -2.57
N THR A 237 8.51 -3.38 -2.62
CA THR A 237 9.55 -3.27 -1.59
C THR A 237 10.14 -1.86 -1.55
N ARG A 238 10.42 -1.27 -2.71
CA ARG A 238 10.90 0.11 -2.84
C ARG A 238 9.87 1.11 -2.30
N LYS A 239 8.59 0.94 -2.64
CA LYS A 239 7.47 1.75 -2.13
C LYS A 239 7.37 1.76 -0.60
N LYS A 240 7.57 0.58 0.03
CA LYS A 240 7.51 0.45 1.50
C LYS A 240 8.70 1.09 2.22
N ALA A 241 9.85 1.18 1.55
CA ALA A 241 11.04 1.84 2.09
C ALA A 241 10.97 3.36 1.96
N GLY A 242 10.19 3.88 1.01
CA GLY A 242 10.00 5.31 0.76
C GLY A 242 9.07 5.95 1.79
N ASN A 243 9.51 7.07 2.32
CA ASN A 243 8.65 7.97 3.07
C ASN A 243 8.06 8.96 2.06
N ASP A 244 6.74 9.19 2.05
CA ASP A 244 6.06 10.12 1.12
C ASP A 244 6.62 11.56 1.11
N GLY A 245 7.70 11.78 1.86
CA GLY A 245 8.38 13.07 1.96
C GLY A 245 7.65 14.10 2.81
N LEU A 246 6.40 13.87 3.16
CA LEU A 246 5.63 14.74 4.04
C LEU A 246 5.79 14.30 5.51
N PRO A 247 5.89 15.25 6.44
CA PRO A 247 6.40 15.00 7.79
C PRO A 247 5.49 14.17 8.71
N ASN A 248 4.20 13.98 8.37
CA ASN A 248 3.24 13.38 9.30
C ASN A 248 1.95 12.95 8.56
N PRO A 249 1.35 11.79 8.86
CA PRO A 249 0.06 11.38 8.31
C PRO A 249 -1.08 12.40 8.49
N ALA A 250 -1.13 13.13 9.59
CA ALA A 250 -2.14 14.16 9.83
C ALA A 250 -2.10 15.32 8.82
N VAL A 251 -0.95 15.57 8.19
CA VAL A 251 -0.78 16.59 7.15
C VAL A 251 -1.61 16.27 5.91
N TYR A 252 -1.73 15.01 5.54
CA TYR A 252 -2.54 14.58 4.39
C TYR A 252 -4.01 14.94 4.56
N ASP A 253 -4.56 14.63 5.74
CA ASP A 253 -5.96 14.95 6.06
C ASP A 253 -6.18 16.47 6.14
N ALA A 254 -5.26 17.20 6.74
CA ALA A 254 -5.32 18.67 6.83
C ALA A 254 -5.34 19.30 5.42
N ILE A 255 -4.48 18.84 4.52
CA ILE A 255 -4.43 19.31 3.13
C ILE A 255 -5.72 18.94 2.39
N SER A 256 -6.18 17.68 2.49
CA SER A 256 -7.42 17.26 1.85
C SER A 256 -8.63 18.03 2.39
N ASN A 257 -8.70 18.31 3.68
CA ASN A 257 -9.74 19.16 4.27
C ASN A 257 -9.67 20.61 3.73
N ALA A 258 -8.47 21.16 3.54
CA ALA A 258 -8.29 22.47 2.94
C ALA A 258 -8.79 22.52 1.49
N VAL A 259 -8.51 21.48 0.69
CA VAL A 259 -9.06 21.32 -0.66
C VAL A 259 -10.59 21.24 -0.60
N GLY A 260 -11.18 20.45 0.31
CA GLY A 260 -12.63 20.33 0.46
C GLY A 260 -13.35 21.62 0.83
N ALA A 261 -12.69 22.50 1.55
CA ALA A 261 -13.21 23.79 1.94
C ALA A 261 -12.98 24.89 0.88
N SER A 262 -12.19 24.63 -0.17
CA SER A 262 -11.85 25.62 -1.19
C SER A 262 -13.00 25.81 -2.18
N PRO A 263 -13.32 27.07 -2.59
CA PRO A 263 -14.26 27.32 -3.68
C PRO A 263 -13.84 26.64 -5.00
N LEU A 264 -12.56 26.35 -5.16
CA LEU A 264 -11.98 25.73 -6.36
C LEU A 264 -12.64 24.41 -6.76
N ILE A 265 -13.14 23.62 -5.78
CA ILE A 265 -13.86 22.35 -6.04
C ILE A 265 -15.15 22.54 -6.85
N ASN A 266 -15.74 23.75 -6.79
CA ASN A 266 -16.96 24.10 -7.48
C ASN A 266 -16.71 24.95 -8.75
N TYR A 267 -15.47 25.36 -8.99
CA TYR A 267 -15.12 26.16 -10.15
C TYR A 267 -15.33 25.38 -11.45
N SER A 268 -16.03 25.98 -12.39
CA SER A 268 -16.23 25.42 -13.72
C SER A 268 -15.14 25.92 -14.67
N TRP A 269 -14.20 25.04 -14.99
CA TRP A 269 -13.11 25.33 -15.92
C TRP A 269 -13.64 25.48 -17.34
N PRO A 270 -13.21 26.48 -18.10
CA PRO A 270 -13.67 26.67 -19.48
C PRO A 270 -13.53 25.40 -20.32
N ASP A 271 -14.61 24.94 -20.92
CA ASP A 271 -14.71 23.73 -21.77
C ASP A 271 -14.32 22.40 -21.10
N ARG A 272 -14.14 22.38 -19.77
CA ARG A 272 -13.64 21.19 -19.03
C ARG A 272 -14.51 20.80 -17.83
N GLY A 273 -15.47 21.64 -17.45
CA GLY A 273 -16.32 21.40 -16.28
C GLY A 273 -15.56 21.54 -14.96
N LYS A 274 -16.00 20.85 -13.92
CA LYS A 274 -15.34 20.88 -12.61
C LYS A 274 -14.13 19.98 -12.58
N ALA A 275 -13.09 20.39 -11.85
CA ALA A 275 -11.93 19.55 -11.60
C ALA A 275 -12.33 18.33 -10.73
N PRO A 276 -11.83 17.12 -11.05
CA PRO A 276 -11.97 15.99 -10.14
C PRO A 276 -11.39 16.34 -8.76
N ARG A 277 -12.10 16.00 -7.69
CA ARG A 277 -11.61 16.24 -6.33
C ARG A 277 -10.24 15.59 -6.12
N ALA A 278 -10.06 14.37 -6.61
CA ALA A 278 -8.82 13.61 -6.53
C ALA A 278 -7.63 14.34 -7.19
N TYR A 279 -7.87 15.01 -8.31
CA TYR A 279 -6.86 15.84 -8.97
C TYR A 279 -6.39 17.00 -8.08
N LEU A 280 -7.33 17.71 -7.47
CA LEU A 280 -7.00 18.85 -6.59
C LEU A 280 -6.27 18.37 -5.32
N ASP A 281 -6.72 17.27 -4.70
CA ASP A 281 -6.05 16.66 -3.55
C ASP A 281 -4.60 16.26 -3.92
N GLY A 282 -4.40 15.55 -5.03
CA GLY A 282 -3.09 15.12 -5.49
C GLY A 282 -2.15 16.28 -5.84
N MET A 283 -2.65 17.34 -6.51
CA MET A 283 -1.87 18.53 -6.82
C MET A 283 -1.47 19.31 -5.56
N ALA A 284 -2.37 19.40 -4.59
CA ALA A 284 -2.08 20.05 -3.31
C ALA A 284 -1.01 19.31 -2.51
N LEU A 285 -1.07 17.97 -2.48
CA LEU A 285 -0.04 17.13 -1.85
C LEU A 285 1.31 17.23 -2.58
N THR A 286 1.29 17.27 -3.92
CA THR A 286 2.52 17.44 -4.72
C THR A 286 3.14 18.82 -4.48
N PHE A 287 2.34 19.86 -4.35
CA PHE A 287 2.84 21.19 -3.96
C PHE A 287 3.43 21.19 -2.54
N ALA A 288 2.77 20.50 -1.60
CA ALA A 288 3.30 20.33 -0.23
C ALA A 288 4.68 19.66 -0.25
N LEU A 289 4.84 18.59 -1.04
CA LEU A 289 6.14 17.93 -1.23
C LEU A 289 7.18 18.89 -1.82
N ALA A 290 6.81 19.68 -2.82
CA ALA A 290 7.71 20.68 -3.40
C ALA A 290 8.09 21.76 -2.38
N CYS A 291 7.21 22.15 -1.45
CA CYS A 291 7.56 23.05 -0.35
C CYS A 291 8.60 22.45 0.60
N VAL A 292 8.42 21.20 1.01
CA VAL A 292 9.39 20.45 1.84
C VAL A 292 10.74 20.33 1.13
N ASP A 293 10.72 20.00 -0.16
CA ASP A 293 11.93 19.87 -0.97
C ASP A 293 12.66 21.23 -1.16
N LEU A 294 11.89 22.33 -1.22
CA LEU A 294 12.47 23.68 -1.25
C LEU A 294 13.20 24.02 0.05
N GLU A 295 12.62 23.68 1.20
CA GLU A 295 13.26 23.85 2.52
C GLU A 295 14.54 23.03 2.65
N ARG A 296 14.54 21.81 2.07
CA ARG A 296 15.72 20.94 2.00
C ARG A 296 16.79 21.42 1.01
N GLY A 297 16.48 22.44 0.22
CA GLY A 297 17.40 23.00 -0.78
C GLY A 297 17.63 22.13 -1.99
N LEU A 298 16.67 21.26 -2.37
CA LEU A 298 16.83 20.40 -3.55
C LEU A 298 16.90 21.24 -4.83
N VAL A 299 17.96 21.04 -5.62
CA VAL A 299 18.27 21.83 -6.82
C VAL A 299 17.12 21.86 -7.82
N ARG A 300 16.41 20.74 -8.01
CA ARG A 300 15.25 20.66 -8.90
C ARG A 300 14.14 21.64 -8.51
N VAL A 301 13.89 21.80 -7.22
CA VAL A 301 12.82 22.71 -6.73
C VAL A 301 13.30 24.15 -6.67
N GLN A 302 14.60 24.39 -6.43
CA GLN A 302 15.19 25.70 -6.60
C GLN A 302 15.04 26.18 -8.07
N GLU A 303 15.21 25.29 -9.06
CA GLU A 303 14.96 25.60 -10.48
C GLU A 303 13.52 26.00 -10.74
N MET A 304 12.54 25.27 -10.18
CA MET A 304 11.11 25.59 -10.30
C MET A 304 10.76 26.94 -9.67
N SER A 305 11.35 27.26 -8.53
CA SER A 305 11.05 28.45 -7.72
C SER A 305 11.86 29.68 -8.07
N GLN A 306 12.71 29.64 -9.12
CA GLN A 306 13.44 30.82 -9.60
C GLN A 306 12.50 31.96 -9.98
N ALA A 307 12.96 33.21 -9.83
CA ALA A 307 12.24 34.36 -10.36
C ALA A 307 11.93 34.18 -11.87
N GLU A 308 10.87 34.85 -12.34
CA GLU A 308 10.54 34.89 -13.76
C GLU A 308 11.77 35.32 -14.57
N GLN A 309 12.05 34.63 -15.66
CA GLN A 309 13.19 34.92 -16.52
C GLN A 309 12.85 36.07 -17.47
N ALA A 310 13.90 36.72 -18.04
CA ALA A 310 13.66 37.77 -19.04
C ALA A 310 13.09 37.20 -20.37
N ASP A 311 13.31 35.89 -20.62
CA ASP A 311 12.92 35.23 -21.86
C ASP A 311 11.52 34.59 -21.73
N ASP A 312 10.55 35.20 -22.38
CA ASP A 312 9.18 34.67 -22.48
C ASP A 312 9.04 33.53 -23.48
N GLN A 313 10.09 33.17 -24.22
CA GLN A 313 10.05 32.08 -25.19
C GLN A 313 10.17 30.72 -24.52
N THR A 314 10.82 30.68 -23.36
CA THR A 314 11.08 29.45 -22.63
C THR A 314 10.31 29.34 -21.31
N ASP A 315 10.11 30.44 -20.57
CA ASP A 315 9.50 30.47 -19.26
C ASP A 315 7.99 30.78 -19.32
N ALA A 316 7.16 29.83 -18.86
CA ALA A 316 5.73 29.99 -18.83
C ALA A 316 5.26 31.09 -17.84
N LEU A 317 5.97 31.30 -16.72
CA LEU A 317 5.62 32.37 -15.79
C LEU A 317 5.80 33.74 -16.41
N THR A 318 6.88 33.94 -17.15
CA THR A 318 7.13 35.19 -17.88
C THR A 318 6.06 35.42 -18.98
N TRP A 319 5.73 34.38 -19.72
CA TRP A 319 4.68 34.44 -20.74
C TRP A 319 3.31 34.79 -20.19
N TYR A 320 2.99 34.35 -18.97
CA TYR A 320 1.72 34.63 -18.27
C TYR A 320 1.78 35.80 -17.28
N LYS A 321 2.85 36.58 -17.27
CA LYS A 321 3.09 37.68 -16.32
C LYS A 321 1.88 38.61 -16.13
N SER A 322 1.26 39.04 -17.24
CA SER A 322 0.10 39.92 -17.21
C SER A 322 -1.14 39.27 -16.55
N LYS A 323 -1.34 37.96 -16.77
CA LYS A 323 -2.45 37.21 -16.15
C LYS A 323 -2.23 37.03 -14.65
N PHE A 324 -1.01 36.76 -14.22
CA PHE A 324 -0.66 36.72 -12.80
C PHE A 324 -0.85 38.08 -12.13
N ALA A 325 -0.36 39.16 -12.77
CA ALA A 325 -0.50 40.53 -12.26
C ALA A 325 -1.96 40.99 -12.12
N ALA A 326 -2.86 40.53 -13.02
CA ALA A 326 -4.30 40.80 -12.93
C ALA A 326 -4.95 40.27 -11.65
N HIS A 327 -4.32 39.28 -10.98
CA HIS A 327 -4.75 38.71 -9.72
C HIS A 327 -3.82 39.09 -8.54
N GLY A 328 -2.96 40.08 -8.71
CA GLY A 328 -2.03 40.51 -7.66
C GLY A 328 -0.83 39.57 -7.42
N MET A 329 -0.63 38.58 -8.27
CA MET A 329 0.47 37.63 -8.19
C MET A 329 1.70 38.16 -8.94
N THR A 330 2.89 38.08 -8.33
CA THR A 330 4.15 38.48 -8.95
C THR A 330 5.19 37.37 -8.80
N ASN A 331 6.04 37.20 -9.82
CA ASN A 331 7.07 36.14 -9.85
C ASN A 331 8.49 36.74 -9.93
N THR A 332 8.66 37.96 -9.46
CA THR A 332 9.91 38.71 -9.56
C THR A 332 10.99 38.28 -8.55
N LYS A 333 10.65 37.44 -7.58
CA LYS A 333 11.58 36.90 -6.56
C LYS A 333 11.53 35.40 -6.55
N PRO A 334 12.66 34.70 -6.31
CA PRO A 334 12.64 33.25 -6.11
C PRO A 334 12.00 32.89 -4.77
N GLY A 335 11.50 31.66 -4.65
CA GLY A 335 10.99 31.11 -3.40
C GLY A 335 9.54 30.62 -3.47
N TYR A 336 8.91 30.54 -2.32
CA TYR A 336 7.59 29.92 -2.16
C TYR A 336 6.49 30.55 -3.02
N ASP A 337 6.44 31.86 -3.13
CA ASP A 337 5.39 32.53 -3.91
C ASP A 337 5.48 32.17 -5.40
N THR A 338 6.70 32.20 -5.96
CA THR A 338 6.92 31.82 -7.36
C THR A 338 6.64 30.33 -7.58
N LEU A 339 7.05 29.45 -6.65
CA LEU A 339 6.71 28.03 -6.69
C LEU A 339 5.18 27.83 -6.65
N ARG A 340 4.48 28.51 -5.76
CA ARG A 340 3.03 28.45 -5.61
C ARG A 340 2.30 28.90 -6.88
N HIS A 341 2.72 30.01 -7.47
CA HIS A 341 2.11 30.52 -8.72
C HIS A 341 2.36 29.56 -9.89
N LEU A 342 3.52 28.90 -9.95
CA LEU A 342 3.76 27.82 -10.92
C LEU A 342 2.73 26.71 -10.77
N PHE A 343 2.46 26.26 -9.55
CA PHE A 343 1.44 25.23 -9.28
C PHE A 343 0.01 25.72 -9.55
N VAL A 344 -0.30 27.00 -9.30
CA VAL A 344 -1.58 27.60 -9.73
C VAL A 344 -1.77 27.45 -11.24
N MET A 345 -0.73 27.77 -12.03
CA MET A 345 -0.78 27.59 -13.48
C MET A 345 -0.88 26.12 -13.88
N MET A 346 -0.18 25.24 -13.19
CA MET A 346 -0.22 23.79 -13.46
C MET A 346 -1.61 23.20 -13.21
N ILE A 347 -2.33 23.63 -12.16
CA ILE A 347 -3.72 23.23 -11.94
C ILE A 347 -4.58 23.58 -13.16
N GLY A 348 -4.42 24.77 -13.71
CA GLY A 348 -5.12 25.17 -14.94
C GLY A 348 -4.69 24.39 -16.18
N LEU A 349 -3.39 24.11 -16.31
CA LEU A 349 -2.83 23.34 -17.41
C LEU A 349 -3.35 21.89 -17.41
N GLY A 350 -3.33 21.19 -16.28
CA GLY A 350 -3.82 19.82 -16.18
C GLY A 350 -5.31 19.71 -16.50
N MET A 351 -6.10 20.74 -16.18
CA MET A 351 -7.49 20.82 -16.65
C MET A 351 -7.59 20.94 -18.16
N ARG A 352 -6.73 21.70 -18.82
CA ARG A 352 -6.73 21.85 -20.28
C ARG A 352 -6.26 20.59 -21.00
N GLU A 353 -5.22 19.92 -20.52
CA GLU A 353 -4.60 18.77 -21.17
C GLU A 353 -5.39 17.47 -20.96
N SER A 354 -5.81 17.18 -19.72
CA SER A 354 -6.39 15.87 -19.36
C SER A 354 -7.74 15.96 -18.64
N SER A 355 -8.30 17.17 -18.43
CA SER A 355 -9.43 17.38 -17.50
C SER A 355 -9.12 16.88 -16.07
N GLY A 356 -7.86 16.90 -15.65
CA GLY A 356 -7.38 16.42 -14.36
C GLY A 356 -7.33 14.90 -14.21
N LYS A 357 -7.33 14.13 -15.31
CA LYS A 357 -7.22 12.67 -15.26
C LYS A 357 -5.76 12.23 -15.27
N TYR A 358 -5.30 11.59 -14.20
CA TYR A 358 -3.92 11.10 -14.09
C TYR A 358 -3.56 10.03 -15.12
N TYR A 359 -4.56 9.31 -15.62
CA TYR A 359 -4.42 8.20 -16.56
C TYR A 359 -4.62 8.57 -18.02
N GLU A 360 -4.52 9.85 -18.39
CA GLU A 360 -4.69 10.24 -19.79
C GLU A 360 -3.60 9.60 -20.66
N GLY A 361 -4.03 8.93 -21.72
CA GLY A 361 -3.16 8.24 -22.66
C GLY A 361 -2.61 9.18 -23.73
N ARG A 362 -1.91 8.59 -24.70
CA ARG A 362 -1.37 9.35 -25.84
C ARG A 362 -2.45 9.84 -26.80
N ASP A 363 -2.15 10.89 -27.51
CA ASP A 363 -2.91 11.25 -28.69
C ASP A 363 -2.83 10.14 -29.76
N MET A 364 -3.94 9.47 -30.00
CA MET A 364 -4.04 8.39 -30.98
C MET A 364 -4.01 8.87 -32.42
N SER A 365 -4.16 10.17 -32.67
CA SER A 365 -4.05 10.78 -34.00
C SER A 365 -2.60 11.09 -34.40
N ALA A 366 -1.66 11.07 -33.45
CA ALA A 366 -0.24 11.36 -33.71
C ALA A 366 0.39 10.29 -34.60
N THR A 367 0.99 10.70 -35.72
CA THR A 367 1.55 9.80 -36.73
C THR A 367 3.05 9.49 -36.54
N ASN A 368 3.79 10.37 -35.86
CA ASN A 368 5.25 10.24 -35.66
C ASN A 368 5.59 9.87 -34.21
N THR A 369 4.93 8.83 -33.70
CA THR A 369 5.07 8.43 -32.30
C THR A 369 6.24 7.45 -32.12
N THR A 370 7.14 7.77 -31.21
CA THR A 370 8.15 6.86 -30.65
C THR A 370 7.95 6.77 -29.16
N ALA A 371 8.62 5.84 -28.46
CA ALA A 371 8.60 5.80 -27.00
C ALA A 371 9.03 7.15 -26.37
N GLU A 372 9.97 7.83 -27.00
CA GLU A 372 10.54 9.11 -26.55
C GLU A 372 9.61 10.30 -26.74
N THR A 373 8.77 10.28 -27.77
CA THR A 373 7.88 11.39 -28.17
C THR A 373 6.43 11.15 -27.79
N CYS A 374 6.09 9.96 -27.28
CA CYS A 374 4.74 9.63 -26.86
C CYS A 374 4.36 10.36 -25.58
N GLU A 375 3.33 11.19 -25.68
CA GLU A 375 2.79 11.95 -24.56
C GLU A 375 1.96 11.06 -23.64
N ALA A 376 1.88 11.42 -22.35
CA ALA A 376 1.13 10.68 -21.34
C ALA A 376 0.80 11.53 -20.11
N GLY A 377 -0.20 11.09 -19.36
CA GLY A 377 -0.54 11.57 -18.02
C GLY A 377 -1.19 12.94 -17.97
N LEU A 378 -1.23 13.53 -16.79
CA LEU A 378 -1.94 14.77 -16.45
C LEU A 378 -1.65 15.96 -17.40
N PHE A 379 -0.42 16.09 -17.85
CA PHE A 379 0.07 17.28 -18.53
C PHE A 379 0.49 17.02 -19.98
N GLN A 380 0.22 15.82 -20.49
CA GLN A 380 0.52 15.40 -21.86
C GLN A 380 1.95 15.79 -22.27
N THR A 381 2.92 15.21 -21.55
CA THR A 381 4.34 15.38 -21.84
C THR A 381 4.99 14.05 -22.22
N SER A 382 6.14 14.13 -22.88
CA SER A 382 6.90 12.99 -23.38
C SER A 382 8.34 13.02 -22.88
N TRP A 383 9.04 11.89 -22.96
CA TRP A 383 10.39 11.74 -22.40
C TRP A 383 11.45 12.65 -23.03
N ASN A 384 11.23 13.17 -24.22
CA ASN A 384 12.13 14.14 -24.85
C ASN A 384 12.22 15.47 -24.06
N ILE A 385 11.28 15.75 -23.14
CA ILE A 385 11.36 16.91 -22.23
C ILE A 385 12.64 16.91 -21.38
N ARG A 386 13.25 15.73 -21.16
CA ARG A 386 14.51 15.60 -20.38
C ARG A 386 15.65 16.48 -20.89
N SER A 387 15.60 16.86 -22.15
CA SER A 387 16.64 17.71 -22.77
C SER A 387 16.63 19.16 -22.28
N CYS A 388 15.55 19.62 -21.66
CA CYS A 388 15.43 21.02 -21.23
C CYS A 388 16.09 21.30 -19.86
N SER A 389 16.32 20.27 -19.05
CA SER A 389 17.02 20.42 -17.76
C SER A 389 17.74 19.13 -17.36
N PRO A 390 18.99 19.21 -16.83
CA PRO A 390 19.72 18.07 -16.30
C PRO A 390 19.05 17.46 -15.04
N ASN A 391 18.10 18.16 -14.41
CA ASN A 391 17.40 17.70 -13.23
C ASN A 391 16.26 16.71 -13.54
N ILE A 392 15.85 16.53 -14.80
CA ILE A 392 14.73 15.66 -15.18
C ILE A 392 15.12 14.19 -15.25
N ALA A 393 16.26 13.86 -15.89
CA ALA A 393 16.66 12.46 -16.03
C ALA A 393 16.91 11.76 -14.67
N PRO A 394 17.51 12.40 -13.66
CA PRO A 394 17.63 11.82 -12.32
C PRO A 394 16.26 11.52 -11.67
N LEU A 395 15.22 12.35 -11.90
CA LEU A 395 13.89 12.10 -11.38
C LEU A 395 13.28 10.78 -11.89
N LEU A 396 13.51 10.43 -13.15
CA LEU A 396 13.04 9.14 -13.69
C LEU A 396 13.62 7.96 -12.90
N THR A 397 14.91 8.02 -12.57
CA THR A 397 15.60 6.98 -11.80
C THR A 397 15.14 6.98 -10.34
N GLU A 398 15.01 8.15 -9.73
CA GLU A 398 14.55 8.32 -8.36
C GLU A 398 13.16 7.72 -8.19
N TYR A 399 12.19 8.13 -9.01
CA TYR A 399 10.81 7.66 -8.92
C TYR A 399 10.60 6.23 -9.45
N TRP A 400 11.51 5.70 -10.23
CA TRP A 400 11.51 4.26 -10.53
C TRP A 400 11.97 3.43 -9.33
N ASN A 401 12.95 3.94 -8.58
CA ASN A 401 13.46 3.26 -7.39
C ASN A 401 12.57 3.46 -6.15
N ASP A 402 11.82 4.57 -6.09
CA ASP A 402 10.85 4.86 -5.05
C ASP A 402 9.62 5.56 -5.67
N PRO A 403 8.66 4.80 -6.23
CA PRO A 403 7.55 5.35 -7.00
C PRO A 403 6.46 5.97 -6.12
N ASN A 404 6.87 6.83 -5.21
CA ASN A 404 5.99 7.54 -4.30
C ASN A 404 5.43 8.79 -4.97
N GLY A 405 4.21 8.75 -5.44
CA GLY A 405 3.65 9.80 -6.29
C GLY A 405 2.20 10.14 -5.98
N PHE A 406 1.74 9.89 -4.77
CA PHE A 406 0.38 10.17 -4.32
C PHE A 406 -0.71 9.52 -5.17
N LEU A 407 -0.42 8.41 -5.86
CA LEU A 407 -1.40 7.73 -6.72
C LEU A 407 -2.75 7.48 -6.02
N PRO A 408 -2.82 6.98 -4.76
CA PRO A 408 -4.10 6.77 -4.08
C PRO A 408 -4.97 8.01 -3.97
N TRP A 409 -4.36 9.20 -3.93
CA TRP A 409 -5.05 10.47 -3.89
C TRP A 409 -5.55 10.90 -5.26
N PHE A 410 -4.70 10.79 -6.29
CA PHE A 410 -5.06 11.14 -7.67
C PHE A 410 -6.11 10.22 -8.29
N GLN A 411 -6.22 8.97 -7.84
CA GLN A 411 -7.15 8.00 -8.41
C GLN A 411 -8.50 7.94 -7.72
N LYS A 412 -8.66 8.53 -6.54
CA LYS A 412 -9.88 8.43 -5.73
C LYS A 412 -11.12 8.85 -6.51
N GLY A 413 -12.06 7.91 -6.70
CA GLY A 413 -13.31 8.16 -7.44
C GLY A 413 -13.15 8.28 -8.97
N LEU A 414 -11.99 7.95 -9.52
CA LEU A 414 -11.75 7.89 -10.95
C LEU A 414 -11.60 6.45 -11.43
N SER A 415 -12.13 6.15 -12.61
CA SER A 415 -12.02 4.83 -13.26
C SER A 415 -11.13 4.96 -14.50
N PRO A 416 -9.91 4.39 -14.47
CA PRO A 416 -9.03 4.44 -15.62
C PRO A 416 -9.57 3.61 -16.78
N THR A 417 -9.10 3.91 -17.99
CA THR A 417 -9.42 3.14 -19.20
C THR A 417 -8.17 2.43 -19.71
N ALA A 418 -8.37 1.32 -20.43
CA ALA A 418 -7.25 0.57 -21.01
C ALA A 418 -6.39 1.44 -21.94
N ASN A 419 -7.01 2.25 -22.80
CA ASN A 419 -6.29 3.19 -23.68
C ASN A 419 -5.54 4.26 -22.88
N GLY A 420 -6.13 4.76 -21.80
CA GLY A 420 -5.47 5.73 -20.92
C GLY A 420 -4.23 5.16 -20.24
N LEU A 421 -4.29 3.92 -19.73
CA LEU A 421 -3.17 3.27 -19.04
C LEU A 421 -2.07 2.74 -19.98
N GLY A 422 -2.39 2.48 -21.25
CA GLY A 422 -1.43 1.94 -22.21
C GLY A 422 -0.19 2.83 -22.38
N SER A 423 0.97 2.20 -22.57
CA SER A 423 2.23 2.85 -22.94
C SER A 423 2.67 2.41 -24.34
N TYR A 424 3.48 3.22 -25.01
CA TYR A 424 3.97 2.96 -26.36
C TYR A 424 5.49 2.73 -26.37
N GLY A 425 5.92 1.69 -27.07
CA GLY A 425 7.33 1.36 -27.24
C GLY A 425 7.96 0.75 -26.00
N THR A 426 9.28 0.85 -25.87
CA THR A 426 10.08 0.25 -24.81
C THR A 426 11.15 1.24 -24.29
N GLY A 427 11.88 0.87 -23.25
CA GLY A 427 12.97 1.66 -22.70
C GLY A 427 12.50 2.82 -21.81
N ASP A 428 13.33 3.86 -21.70
CA ASP A 428 13.09 4.96 -20.76
C ASP A 428 11.88 5.81 -21.15
N GLY A 429 11.54 5.90 -22.44
CA GLY A 429 10.32 6.56 -22.90
C GLY A 429 9.06 5.83 -22.41
N ALA A 430 9.03 4.48 -22.48
CA ALA A 430 7.93 3.69 -21.93
C ALA A 430 7.87 3.77 -20.39
N ARG A 431 9.05 3.78 -19.73
CA ARG A 431 9.15 4.00 -18.28
C ARG A 431 8.58 5.34 -17.86
N TYR A 432 8.91 6.39 -18.61
CA TYR A 432 8.35 7.73 -18.39
C TYR A 432 6.83 7.74 -18.48
N GLN A 433 6.27 7.16 -19.56
CA GLN A 433 4.82 7.08 -19.76
C GLN A 433 4.12 6.29 -18.64
N PHE A 434 4.74 5.21 -18.15
CA PHE A 434 4.24 4.45 -17.01
C PHE A 434 4.25 5.30 -15.74
N LEU A 435 5.40 5.88 -15.37
CA LEU A 435 5.54 6.70 -14.17
C LEU A 435 4.68 7.96 -14.21
N ALA A 436 4.46 8.59 -15.37
CA ALA A 436 3.58 9.74 -15.51
C ALA A 436 2.13 9.46 -15.04
N LYS A 437 1.72 8.17 -15.05
CA LYS A 437 0.40 7.70 -14.62
C LYS A 437 0.44 6.97 -13.28
N TYR A 438 1.49 6.21 -13.00
CA TYR A 438 1.67 5.44 -11.78
C TYR A 438 2.18 6.28 -10.59
N SER A 439 2.90 7.35 -10.89
CA SER A 439 3.44 8.31 -9.92
C SER A 439 3.13 9.76 -10.38
N PRO A 440 1.87 10.23 -10.25
CA PRO A 440 1.47 11.53 -10.81
C PRO A 440 2.26 12.72 -10.27
N ALA A 441 2.77 12.66 -9.03
CA ALA A 441 3.65 13.69 -8.49
C ALA A 441 4.97 13.79 -9.28
N PHE A 442 5.57 12.66 -9.70
CA PHE A 442 6.71 12.67 -10.62
C PHE A 442 6.40 13.47 -11.87
N HIS A 443 5.27 13.19 -12.49
CA HIS A 443 4.86 13.88 -13.71
C HIS A 443 4.67 15.39 -13.47
N ALA A 444 4.09 15.79 -12.35
CA ALA A 444 3.94 17.19 -11.99
C ALA A 444 5.29 17.89 -11.78
N LEU A 445 6.24 17.26 -11.10
CA LEU A 445 7.58 17.82 -10.89
C LEU A 445 8.34 18.00 -12.22
N VAL A 446 8.30 16.99 -13.12
CA VAL A 446 8.89 17.10 -14.46
C VAL A 446 8.25 18.24 -15.25
N THR A 447 6.91 18.32 -15.21
CA THR A 447 6.16 19.40 -15.88
C THR A 447 6.53 20.77 -15.32
N ALA A 448 6.65 20.91 -14.00
CA ALA A 448 7.04 22.16 -13.35
C ALA A 448 8.39 22.66 -13.85
N ILE A 449 9.41 21.77 -13.95
CA ILE A 449 10.71 22.11 -14.53
C ILE A 449 10.57 22.51 -16.01
N GLY A 450 9.85 21.69 -16.77
CA GLY A 450 9.62 21.95 -18.20
C GLY A 450 8.96 23.29 -18.48
N MET A 451 7.98 23.69 -17.68
CA MET A 451 7.31 24.98 -17.83
C MET A 451 8.24 26.19 -17.63
N ARG A 452 9.34 26.02 -16.90
CA ARG A 452 10.35 27.07 -16.69
C ARG A 452 11.39 27.13 -17.81
N LYS A 453 11.47 26.09 -18.67
CA LYS A 453 12.54 25.93 -19.68
C LYS A 453 12.02 25.65 -21.09
N LEU A 454 10.80 25.14 -21.24
CA LEU A 454 10.29 24.63 -22.51
C LEU A 454 8.78 24.93 -22.68
N ARG A 455 8.32 26.14 -22.30
CA ARG A 455 6.88 26.46 -22.33
C ARG A 455 6.19 26.16 -23.67
N LYS A 456 6.95 26.24 -24.78
CA LYS A 456 6.43 26.00 -26.13
C LYS A 456 5.99 24.56 -26.37
N HIS A 457 6.35 23.64 -25.50
CA HIS A 457 5.86 22.25 -25.55
C HIS A 457 4.32 22.21 -25.47
N TRP A 458 3.72 23.06 -24.65
CA TRP A 458 2.27 23.04 -24.42
C TRP A 458 1.49 24.02 -25.30
N GLY A 459 0.63 23.47 -26.17
CA GLY A 459 -0.29 24.27 -27.01
C GLY A 459 -1.15 25.23 -26.21
N PRO A 460 -1.82 24.80 -25.13
CA PRO A 460 -2.66 25.68 -24.30
C PRO A 460 -1.88 26.85 -23.68
N ILE A 461 -0.62 26.64 -23.26
CA ILE A 461 0.21 27.76 -22.79
C ILE A 461 0.47 28.76 -23.91
N ASN A 462 0.88 28.27 -25.08
CA ASN A 462 1.21 29.12 -26.23
C ASN A 462 0.03 29.94 -26.70
N ARG A 463 -1.19 29.37 -26.64
CA ARG A 463 -2.44 30.04 -27.05
C ARG A 463 -3.08 30.85 -25.91
N ASN A 464 -2.42 30.95 -24.75
CA ASN A 464 -2.93 31.71 -23.61
C ASN A 464 -4.26 31.16 -23.03
N GLU A 465 -4.51 29.85 -23.17
CA GLU A 465 -5.78 29.18 -22.79
C GLU A 465 -5.79 28.69 -21.35
N VAL A 466 -4.62 28.69 -20.68
CA VAL A 466 -4.54 28.26 -19.28
C VAL A 466 -5.16 29.33 -18.37
N THR A 467 -6.06 28.90 -17.52
CA THR A 467 -6.71 29.76 -16.52
C THR A 467 -5.83 29.90 -15.30
N ILE A 468 -5.50 31.14 -14.93
CA ILE A 468 -4.90 31.46 -13.61
C ILE A 468 -6.07 31.73 -12.66
N ASN A 469 -6.31 30.81 -11.71
CA ASN A 469 -7.43 30.92 -10.78
C ASN A 469 -6.94 31.39 -9.42
N PRO A 470 -7.42 32.54 -8.90
CA PRO A 470 -6.98 33.05 -7.59
C PRO A 470 -7.39 32.14 -6.41
N ASP A 471 -8.48 31.37 -6.52
CA ASP A 471 -8.85 30.39 -5.48
C ASP A 471 -7.81 29.27 -5.36
N ALA A 472 -7.11 28.94 -6.47
CA ALA A 472 -5.99 28.00 -6.41
C ALA A 472 -4.79 28.58 -5.65
N ASP A 473 -4.51 29.89 -5.79
CA ASP A 473 -3.47 30.55 -5.00
C ASP A 473 -3.80 30.56 -3.52
N VAL A 474 -5.02 30.91 -3.15
CA VAL A 474 -5.51 30.89 -1.77
C VAL A 474 -5.40 29.46 -1.17
N LEU A 475 -5.82 28.44 -1.92
CA LEU A 475 -5.70 27.05 -1.50
C LEU A 475 -4.25 26.66 -1.25
N LEU A 476 -3.37 26.89 -2.22
CA LEU A 476 -1.97 26.50 -2.12
C LEU A 476 -1.22 27.30 -1.05
N LYS A 477 -1.61 28.57 -0.82
CA LYS A 477 -1.08 29.33 0.33
C LYS A 477 -1.45 28.64 1.65
N LYS A 478 -2.67 28.17 1.80
CA LYS A 478 -3.10 27.42 2.99
C LYS A 478 -2.32 26.10 3.13
N VAL A 479 -2.04 25.40 2.03
CA VAL A 479 -1.20 24.20 2.03
C VAL A 479 0.23 24.53 2.50
N GLN A 480 0.81 25.59 1.98
CA GLN A 480 2.10 26.10 2.43
C GLN A 480 2.11 26.37 3.94
N ASP A 481 1.08 27.04 4.48
CA ASP A 481 0.96 27.35 5.89
C ASP A 481 0.83 26.08 6.76
N ILE A 482 0.16 25.04 6.27
CA ILE A 482 0.07 23.73 6.94
C ILE A 482 1.47 23.08 7.05
N ILE A 483 2.27 23.14 5.97
CA ILE A 483 3.61 22.54 5.95
C ILE A 483 4.58 23.33 6.83
N GLN A 484 4.47 24.65 6.84
CA GLN A 484 5.36 25.55 7.61
C GLN A 484 4.90 25.77 9.06
N ALA A 485 3.72 25.25 9.44
CA ALA A 485 3.28 25.30 10.82
C ALA A 485 4.29 24.56 11.72
N PRO A 486 4.71 25.12 12.85
CA PRO A 486 5.50 24.39 13.82
C PRO A 486 4.73 23.12 14.18
N GLY A 487 5.38 21.96 14.04
CA GLY A 487 4.81 20.69 14.47
C GLY A 487 4.28 20.81 15.92
N PRO A 488 3.31 19.97 16.32
CA PRO A 488 2.91 19.89 17.71
C PRO A 488 4.19 19.74 18.54
N ALA A 489 4.29 20.52 19.62
CA ALA A 489 5.41 20.39 20.53
C ALA A 489 5.60 18.89 20.83
N PRO A 490 6.83 18.35 20.78
CA PRO A 490 7.05 16.97 21.13
C PRO A 490 6.32 16.72 22.45
N GLU A 491 5.51 15.67 22.50
CA GLU A 491 4.96 15.24 23.79
C GLU A 491 6.14 15.18 24.76
N PRO A 492 6.01 15.74 25.97
CA PRO A 492 7.07 15.65 26.94
C PRO A 492 7.47 14.18 27.00
N GLU A 493 8.77 13.91 26.78
CA GLU A 493 9.27 12.54 26.90
C GLU A 493 8.68 11.95 28.18
N PRO A 494 8.06 10.76 28.13
CA PRO A 494 7.55 10.15 29.35
C PRO A 494 8.71 10.17 30.34
N GLU A 495 8.47 10.74 31.54
CA GLU A 495 9.50 10.78 32.57
C GLU A 495 10.19 9.42 32.59
N PRO A 496 11.52 9.34 32.59
CA PRO A 496 12.22 8.09 32.56
C PRO A 496 11.61 7.21 33.65
N GLY A 497 10.91 6.18 33.22
CA GLY A 497 10.36 5.19 34.14
C GLY A 497 11.51 4.72 35.05
N PRO A 498 11.22 4.32 36.30
CA PRO A 498 12.25 3.94 37.24
C PRO A 498 13.28 3.04 36.54
N GLU A 499 14.55 3.43 36.58
CA GLU A 499 15.66 2.69 35.98
C GLU A 499 15.48 1.20 36.24
N MET A 500 15.32 0.44 35.15
CA MET A 500 15.32 -1.02 35.28
C MET A 500 16.71 -1.45 35.72
N ALA A 501 16.84 -1.81 36.99
CA ALA A 501 18.07 -2.38 37.51
C ALA A 501 18.41 -3.66 36.73
N THR A 502 19.49 -3.62 35.96
CA THR A 502 20.07 -4.82 35.35
C THR A 502 20.66 -5.68 36.48
N VAL A 503 20.12 -6.86 36.65
CA VAL A 503 20.68 -7.81 37.62
C VAL A 503 21.54 -8.82 36.86
N ASP A 504 22.85 -8.70 36.94
CA ASP A 504 23.79 -9.76 36.47
C ASP A 504 23.78 -10.93 37.46
N ILE A 505 23.19 -12.05 37.05
CA ILE A 505 23.15 -13.27 37.86
C ILE A 505 24.39 -14.12 37.54
N VAL A 506 25.40 -14.06 38.38
CA VAL A 506 26.54 -15.01 38.35
C VAL A 506 26.25 -16.12 39.33
N THR A 507 26.00 -17.35 38.84
CA THR A 507 25.58 -18.48 39.67
C THR A 507 26.76 -19.32 40.19
N THR A 508 27.05 -19.19 41.47
CA THR A 508 27.70 -20.27 42.25
C THR A 508 27.02 -20.39 43.63
N GLY A 509 25.71 -20.70 43.66
CA GLY A 509 25.00 -20.85 44.93
C GLY A 509 23.56 -20.31 44.89
N LYS A 510 22.86 -20.33 46.00
CA LYS A 510 21.48 -19.90 46.16
C LYS A 510 21.33 -18.41 45.77
N VAL A 511 20.49 -18.13 44.78
CA VAL A 511 20.18 -16.75 44.33
C VAL A 511 19.03 -16.22 45.16
N ILE A 512 19.19 -15.03 45.72
CA ILE A 512 18.14 -14.25 46.38
C ILE A 512 17.95 -12.99 45.51
N VAL A 513 16.75 -12.76 44.98
CA VAL A 513 16.43 -11.58 44.18
C VAL A 513 15.58 -10.63 45.01
N THR A 514 15.99 -9.38 45.14
CA THR A 514 15.20 -8.34 45.79
C THR A 514 14.73 -7.33 44.71
N ILE A 515 13.40 -7.19 44.51
CA ILE A 515 12.81 -6.25 43.61
C ILE A 515 11.92 -5.29 44.43
N ASN A 516 12.18 -3.99 44.32
CA ASN A 516 11.42 -2.96 45.03
C ASN A 516 11.30 -3.20 46.55
N GLY A 517 12.39 -3.65 47.19
CA GLY A 517 12.42 -3.88 48.62
C GLY A 517 11.75 -5.19 49.08
N VAL A 518 11.24 -6.01 48.19
CA VAL A 518 10.68 -7.34 48.49
C VAL A 518 11.69 -8.41 48.09
N THR A 519 12.10 -9.22 49.05
CA THR A 519 13.10 -10.28 48.86
C THR A 519 12.39 -11.57 48.51
N TYR A 520 12.76 -12.15 47.38
CA TYR A 520 12.31 -13.47 46.90
C TYR A 520 13.39 -14.49 47.27
N GLY A 521 13.03 -15.43 48.13
CA GLY A 521 13.93 -16.45 48.66
C GLY A 521 14.28 -17.54 47.64
N PRO A 522 15.19 -18.47 47.98
CA PRO A 522 15.67 -19.43 47.02
C PRO A 522 14.53 -20.35 46.56
N VAL A 523 14.35 -20.38 45.25
CA VAL A 523 13.54 -21.44 44.62
C VAL A 523 14.38 -22.69 44.59
N ALA A 524 13.87 -23.78 45.22
CA ALA A 524 14.54 -25.06 45.36
C ALA A 524 14.69 -25.78 44.01
#